data_785ee9911c5f5ad0c06bf64d7ee6c5f2
#
_entry.id   785ee9911c5f5ad0c06bf64d7ee6c5f2
#
_cell.length_a   1.000
_cell.length_b   1.000
_cell.length_c   1.000
_cell.angle_alpha   90.00
_cell.angle_beta   90.00
_cell.angle_gamma   90.00
#
_symmetry.space_group_name_H-M   'P 1'
#
loop_
_entity.id
_entity.type
_entity.pdbx_description
1 polymer ?
#
loop_
_entity_poly.entity_id
_entity_poly.type
_entity_poly.pdbx_seq_one_letter_code
_entity_poly.pdbx_strand_id
1 'polypeptide(L)'
;MKNKSILVICPFPEGVAAGQRLKYEQYFEHWKENGYEIVVSPFMSRSMWGVVYLEGRYFAKILGTFIGYYRRLCDLFRISKYEIIYIHMWGTPFGSTFYERIIRFIAKKIIYDIEDNTIVNTCSGVNRDRKSVV
;
A
#
# COMPACT_ATOMS: atom_id res chain seq x y z
N MET A 1 -2.25 -28.87 -3.60
CA MET A 1 -1.45 -27.87 -2.85
C MET A 1 -2.18 -26.54 -2.87
N LYS A 2 -2.42 -25.97 -1.72
CA LYS A 2 -2.96 -24.59 -1.67
C LYS A 2 -1.87 -23.66 -2.20
N ASN A 3 -2.12 -23.03 -3.33
CA ASN A 3 -1.24 -21.98 -3.82
C ASN A 3 -1.18 -20.87 -2.78
N LYS A 4 -0.02 -20.65 -2.23
CA LYS A 4 0.24 -19.55 -1.31
C LYS A 4 0.17 -18.27 -2.11
N SER A 5 -0.81 -17.42 -1.88
CA SER A 5 -1.02 -16.20 -2.64
C SER A 5 -0.92 -14.96 -1.75
N ILE A 6 -0.21 -13.97 -2.26
CA ILE A 6 0.01 -12.68 -1.59
C ILE A 6 -0.60 -11.57 -2.45
N LEU A 7 -1.48 -10.77 -1.86
CA LEU A 7 -1.93 -9.52 -2.44
C LEU A 7 -1.14 -8.37 -1.81
N VAL A 8 -0.39 -7.64 -2.62
CA VAL A 8 0.36 -6.46 -2.20
C VAL A 8 -0.45 -5.21 -2.49
N ILE A 9 -0.88 -4.52 -1.44
CA ILE A 9 -1.60 -3.25 -1.53
C ILE A 9 -0.59 -2.13 -1.27
N CYS A 10 -0.37 -1.30 -2.27
CA CYS A 10 0.63 -0.23 -2.23
C CYS A 10 0.13 1.05 -2.89
N PRO A 11 0.72 2.22 -2.56
CA PRO A 11 0.28 3.49 -3.14
C PRO A 11 0.74 3.68 -4.59
N PHE A 12 1.93 3.22 -4.93
CA PHE A 12 2.59 3.56 -6.21
C PHE A 12 2.70 2.35 -7.13
N PRO A 13 2.80 2.57 -8.46
CA PRO A 13 3.04 1.49 -9.41
C PRO A 13 4.35 0.77 -9.13
N GLU A 14 4.41 -0.50 -9.51
CA GLU A 14 5.61 -1.32 -9.36
C GLU A 14 6.80 -0.72 -10.14
N GLY A 15 7.96 -0.72 -9.52
CA GLY A 15 9.23 -0.31 -10.14
C GLY A 15 9.50 1.20 -10.19
N VAL A 16 8.55 2.07 -9.77
CA VAL A 16 8.73 3.53 -9.87
C VAL A 16 9.17 4.18 -8.57
N ALA A 17 8.71 3.70 -7.43
CA ALA A 17 9.06 4.25 -6.13
C ALA A 17 10.27 3.54 -5.52
N ALA A 18 11.29 4.30 -5.16
CA ALA A 18 12.53 3.74 -4.59
C ALA A 18 12.26 3.00 -3.26
N GLY A 19 11.41 3.54 -2.40
CA GLY A 19 11.04 2.91 -1.14
C GLY A 19 10.40 1.52 -1.35
N GLN A 20 9.48 1.41 -2.29
CA GLN A 20 8.85 0.13 -2.61
C GLN A 20 9.86 -0.89 -3.18
N ARG A 21 10.72 -0.45 -4.10
CA ARG A 21 11.75 -1.32 -4.70
C ARG A 21 12.72 -1.87 -3.65
N LEU A 22 13.17 -1.02 -2.74
CA LEU A 22 14.15 -1.40 -1.72
C LEU A 22 13.55 -2.20 -0.56
N LYS A 23 12.26 -2.01 -0.28
CA LYS A 23 11.62 -2.72 0.84
C LYS A 23 11.15 -4.12 0.47
N TYR A 24 10.26 -4.26 -0.48
CA TYR A 24 9.63 -5.55 -0.76
C TYR A 24 9.72 -6.03 -2.20
N GLU A 25 9.77 -5.14 -3.19
CA GLU A 25 9.81 -5.58 -4.59
C GLU A 25 11.07 -6.40 -4.91
N GLN A 26 12.19 -6.08 -4.26
CA GLN A 26 13.42 -6.85 -4.42
C GLN A 26 13.30 -8.31 -3.95
N TYR A 27 12.33 -8.62 -3.11
CA TYR A 27 12.09 -9.97 -2.60
C TYR A 27 11.07 -10.77 -3.41
N PHE A 28 10.45 -10.19 -4.43
CA PHE A 28 9.42 -10.85 -5.22
C PHE A 28 9.93 -12.16 -5.87
N GLU A 29 11.13 -12.16 -6.40
CA GLU A 29 11.75 -13.36 -6.96
C GLU A 29 11.90 -14.45 -5.90
N HIS A 30 12.42 -14.08 -4.75
CA HIS A 30 12.60 -15.00 -3.62
C HIS A 30 11.26 -15.56 -3.14
N TRP A 31 10.20 -14.74 -3.08
CA TRP A 31 8.86 -15.22 -2.68
C TRP A 31 8.27 -16.17 -3.72
N LYS A 32 8.49 -15.90 -5.01
CA LYS A 32 8.05 -16.78 -6.09
C LYS A 32 8.77 -18.12 -6.04
N GLU A 33 10.08 -18.12 -5.81
CA GLU A 33 10.88 -19.33 -5.63
C GLU A 33 10.38 -20.20 -4.47
N ASN A 34 9.82 -19.59 -3.42
CA ASN A 34 9.20 -20.27 -2.30
C ASN A 34 7.73 -20.67 -2.52
N GLY A 35 7.24 -20.55 -3.74
CA GLY A 35 5.91 -21.00 -4.14
C GLY A 35 4.79 -20.01 -3.85
N TYR A 36 5.10 -18.71 -3.67
CA TYR A 36 4.10 -17.67 -3.51
C TYR A 36 3.72 -17.05 -4.86
N GLU A 37 2.44 -16.99 -5.12
CA GLU A 37 1.88 -16.19 -6.22
C GLU A 37 1.66 -14.76 -5.73
N ILE A 38 2.26 -13.76 -6.40
CA ILE A 38 2.21 -12.37 -5.98
C ILE A 38 1.37 -11.58 -6.95
N VAL A 39 0.39 -10.87 -6.41
CA VAL A 39 -0.45 -9.91 -7.14
C VAL A 39 -0.26 -8.53 -6.52
N VAL A 40 0.17 -7.57 -7.33
CA VAL A 40 0.39 -6.18 -6.89
C VAL A 40 -0.82 -5.34 -7.28
N SER A 41 -1.40 -4.64 -6.31
CA SER A 41 -2.50 -3.70 -6.50
C SER A 41 -2.07 -2.29 -6.07
N PRO A 42 -1.51 -1.49 -6.98
CA PRO A 42 -1.18 -0.10 -6.71
C PRO A 42 -2.43 0.77 -6.72
N PHE A 43 -2.48 1.79 -5.85
CA PHE A 43 -3.53 2.79 -5.88
C PHE A 43 -3.44 3.68 -7.13
N MET A 44 -2.23 4.15 -7.42
CA MET A 44 -1.95 4.97 -8.61
C MET A 44 -1.60 4.07 -9.80
N SER A 45 -2.17 4.38 -10.97
CA SER A 45 -1.71 3.81 -12.23
C SER A 45 -0.42 4.47 -12.70
N ARG A 46 0.28 3.87 -13.65
CA ARG A 46 1.48 4.47 -14.25
C ARG A 46 1.18 5.81 -14.92
N SER A 47 0.02 5.94 -15.55
CA SER A 47 -0.43 7.20 -16.15
C SER A 47 -0.69 8.28 -15.09
N MET A 48 -1.30 7.91 -13.97
CA MET A 48 -1.51 8.85 -12.86
C MET A 48 -0.17 9.25 -12.22
N TRP A 49 0.76 8.33 -12.06
CA TRP A 49 2.11 8.62 -11.56
C TRP A 49 2.82 9.68 -12.40
N GLY A 50 2.71 9.58 -13.72
CA GLY A 50 3.29 10.58 -14.63
C GLY A 50 2.66 11.96 -14.55
N VAL A 51 1.41 12.07 -14.06
CA VAL A 51 0.65 13.33 -13.99
C VAL A 51 0.63 13.93 -12.59
N VAL A 52 0.82 13.13 -11.54
CA VAL A 52 0.63 13.57 -10.15
C VAL A 52 1.54 14.75 -9.75
N TYR A 53 2.74 14.80 -10.30
CA TYR A 53 3.71 15.88 -10.04
C TYR A 53 3.63 17.04 -11.03
N LEU A 54 2.79 16.95 -12.07
CA LEU A 54 2.60 18.03 -13.02
C LEU A 54 1.61 19.06 -12.48
N GLU A 55 1.90 20.33 -12.68
CA GLU A 55 0.98 21.41 -12.31
C GLU A 55 -0.21 21.48 -13.25
N GLY A 56 -1.37 21.88 -12.74
CA GLY A 56 -2.53 22.26 -13.53
C GLY A 56 -3.41 21.12 -14.06
N ARG A 57 -3.05 19.85 -13.91
CA ARG A 57 -3.86 18.72 -14.40
C ARG A 57 -4.80 18.15 -13.33
N TYR A 58 -5.58 19.02 -12.70
CA TYR A 58 -6.48 18.64 -11.60
C TYR A 58 -7.52 17.61 -11.99
N PHE A 59 -8.09 17.73 -13.18
CA PHE A 59 -9.11 16.80 -13.64
C PHE A 59 -8.59 15.38 -13.80
N ALA A 60 -7.40 15.22 -14.38
CA ALA A 60 -6.74 13.92 -14.50
C ALA A 60 -6.38 13.32 -13.14
N LYS A 61 -5.98 14.15 -12.18
CA LYS A 61 -5.68 13.72 -10.81
C LYS A 61 -6.93 13.24 -10.07
N ILE A 62 -8.03 13.97 -10.19
CA ILE A 62 -9.32 13.61 -9.60
C ILE A 62 -9.81 12.29 -10.20
N LEU A 63 -9.81 12.16 -11.52
CA LEU A 63 -10.20 10.94 -12.20
C LEU A 63 -9.34 9.73 -11.79
N GLY A 64 -8.02 9.91 -11.73
CA GLY A 64 -7.10 8.89 -11.28
C GLY A 64 -7.36 8.46 -9.84
N THR A 65 -7.73 9.38 -8.96
CA THR A 65 -8.10 9.10 -7.58
C THR A 65 -9.37 8.26 -7.50
N PHE A 66 -10.40 8.59 -8.28
CA PHE A 66 -11.64 7.79 -8.36
C PHE A 66 -11.36 6.37 -8.86
N ILE A 67 -10.52 6.22 -9.87
CA ILE A 67 -10.12 4.92 -10.40
C ILE A 67 -9.37 4.13 -9.32
N GLY A 68 -8.51 4.78 -8.55
CA GLY A 68 -7.81 4.15 -7.42
C GLY A 68 -8.77 3.64 -6.35
N TYR A 69 -9.76 4.42 -5.96
CA TYR A 69 -10.79 3.98 -5.00
C TYR A 69 -11.65 2.84 -5.54
N TYR A 70 -12.03 2.90 -6.80
CA TYR A 70 -12.75 1.81 -7.45
C TYR A 70 -11.93 0.51 -7.44
N ARG A 71 -10.65 0.59 -7.74
CA ARG A 71 -9.73 -0.56 -7.66
C ARG A 71 -9.66 -1.12 -6.24
N ARG A 72 -9.58 -0.26 -5.22
CA ARG A 72 -9.59 -0.68 -3.82
C ARG A 72 -10.91 -1.37 -3.43
N LEU A 73 -12.03 -0.90 -3.94
CA LEU A 73 -13.32 -1.55 -3.73
C LEU A 73 -13.34 -2.96 -4.36
N CYS A 74 -12.82 -3.10 -5.58
CA CYS A 74 -12.66 -4.41 -6.22
C CYS A 74 -11.73 -5.33 -5.42
N ASP A 75 -10.66 -4.80 -4.87
CA ASP A 75 -9.73 -5.57 -4.03
C ASP A 75 -10.42 -6.15 -2.79
N LEU A 76 -11.34 -5.41 -2.15
CA LEU A 76 -12.09 -5.92 -1.00
C LEU A 76 -12.85 -7.21 -1.32
N PHE A 77 -13.42 -7.33 -2.50
CA PHE A 77 -14.11 -8.56 -2.93
C PHE A 77 -13.15 -9.72 -3.21
N ARG A 78 -11.89 -9.42 -3.47
CA ARG A 78 -10.86 -10.40 -3.82
C ARG A 78 -10.01 -10.84 -2.63
N ILE A 79 -9.97 -10.05 -1.55
CA ILE A 79 -9.10 -10.28 -0.38
C ILE A 79 -9.25 -11.69 0.19
N SER A 80 -10.47 -12.22 0.27
CA SER A 80 -10.74 -13.54 0.81
C SER A 80 -10.06 -14.68 0.05
N LYS A 81 -9.67 -14.46 -1.21
CA LYS A 81 -8.99 -15.44 -2.06
C LYS A 81 -7.50 -15.57 -1.74
N TYR A 82 -6.91 -14.54 -1.18
CA TYR A 82 -5.48 -14.51 -0.87
C TYR A 82 -5.19 -15.01 0.53
N GLU A 83 -4.04 -15.66 0.71
CA GLU A 83 -3.59 -16.14 2.01
C GLU A 83 -3.01 -15.01 2.85
N ILE A 84 -2.23 -14.13 2.23
CA ILE A 84 -1.56 -13.01 2.89
C ILE A 84 -1.90 -11.71 2.17
N ILE A 85 -2.26 -10.69 2.95
CA ILE A 85 -2.43 -9.33 2.48
C ILE A 85 -1.25 -8.51 3.02
N TYR A 86 -0.44 -8.00 2.12
CA TYR A 86 0.68 -7.12 2.45
C TYR A 86 0.32 -5.67 2.13
N ILE A 87 0.25 -4.81 3.15
CA ILE A 87 -0.10 -3.40 2.99
C ILE A 87 1.15 -2.56 3.24
N HIS A 88 1.55 -1.80 2.23
CA HIS A 88 2.67 -0.87 2.31
C HIS A 88 2.16 0.57 2.45
N MET A 89 2.60 1.26 3.48
CA MET A 89 2.25 2.63 3.88
C MET A 89 0.76 2.81 4.20
N TRP A 90 -0.12 2.75 3.22
CA TRP A 90 -1.56 2.93 3.39
C TRP A 90 -2.36 2.21 2.29
N GLY A 91 -3.57 1.82 2.64
CA GLY A 91 -4.50 1.20 1.68
C GLY A 91 -5.17 2.22 0.78
N THR A 92 -5.58 3.36 1.37
CA THR A 92 -6.20 4.50 0.66
C THR A 92 -5.66 5.81 1.20
N PRO A 93 -5.54 6.87 0.38
CA PRO A 93 -5.02 8.16 0.82
C PRO A 93 -5.93 8.85 1.84
N PHE A 94 -7.24 8.66 1.73
CA PHE A 94 -8.23 9.18 2.66
C PHE A 94 -9.08 8.03 3.22
N GLY A 95 -9.34 8.02 4.51
CA GLY A 95 -10.15 6.99 5.14
C GLY A 95 -9.45 5.63 5.25
N SER A 96 -8.13 5.60 5.30
CA SER A 96 -7.34 4.37 5.41
C SER A 96 -7.74 3.50 6.58
N THR A 97 -8.02 4.10 7.74
CA THR A 97 -8.45 3.38 8.95
C THR A 97 -9.72 2.57 8.72
N PHE A 98 -10.69 3.12 8.01
CA PHE A 98 -11.93 2.42 7.70
C PHE A 98 -11.70 1.25 6.74
N TYR A 99 -10.94 1.49 5.68
CA TYR A 99 -10.56 0.48 4.70
C TYR A 99 -9.77 -0.67 5.35
N GLU A 100 -8.81 -0.34 6.17
CA GLU A 100 -7.98 -1.32 6.88
C GLU A 100 -8.78 -2.13 7.91
N ARG A 101 -9.78 -1.53 8.56
CA ARG A 101 -10.70 -2.28 9.43
C ARG A 101 -11.47 -3.33 8.67
N ILE A 102 -11.97 -3.01 7.48
CA ILE A 102 -12.66 -3.99 6.62
C ILE A 102 -11.71 -5.10 6.21
N ILE A 103 -10.50 -4.78 5.79
CA ILE A 103 -9.49 -5.78 5.45
C ILE A 103 -9.23 -6.72 6.62
N ARG A 104 -9.13 -6.19 7.82
CA ARG A 104 -8.91 -6.97 9.05
C ARG A 104 -9.99 -8.02 9.30
N PHE A 105 -11.23 -7.72 8.95
CA PHE A 105 -12.34 -8.67 9.09
C PHE A 105 -12.31 -9.79 8.04
N ILE A 106 -11.85 -9.49 6.84
CA ILE A 106 -11.93 -10.39 5.68
C ILE A 106 -10.65 -11.18 5.48
N ALA A 107 -9.50 -10.57 5.73
CA ALA A 107 -8.20 -11.17 5.46
C ALA A 107 -7.84 -12.29 6.44
N LYS A 108 -7.20 -13.32 5.93
CA LYS A 108 -6.69 -14.43 6.74
C LYS A 108 -5.44 -14.05 7.52
N LYS A 109 -4.51 -13.38 6.85
CA LYS A 109 -3.27 -12.85 7.43
C LYS A 109 -2.98 -11.48 6.84
N ILE A 110 -2.56 -10.54 7.68
CA ILE A 110 -2.20 -9.18 7.28
C ILE A 110 -0.78 -8.90 7.74
N ILE A 111 0.02 -8.36 6.83
CA ILE A 111 1.31 -7.75 7.13
C ILE A 111 1.18 -6.27 6.80
N TYR A 112 1.37 -5.43 7.79
CA TYR A 112 1.31 -3.98 7.64
C TYR A 112 2.71 -3.39 7.76
N ASP A 113 3.22 -2.85 6.68
CA ASP A 113 4.53 -2.23 6.61
C ASP A 113 4.42 -0.70 6.63
N ILE A 114 4.79 -0.10 7.74
CA ILE A 114 4.78 1.35 7.95
C ILE A 114 6.19 1.87 7.72
N GLU A 115 6.35 2.69 6.70
CA GLU A 115 7.66 3.28 6.37
C GLU A 115 8.03 4.41 7.32
N ASP A 116 7.08 5.28 7.62
CA ASP A 116 7.24 6.39 8.54
C ASP A 116 6.36 6.23 9.77
N ASN A 117 6.90 6.54 10.93
CA ASN A 117 6.13 6.57 12.16
C ASN A 117 5.27 7.85 12.21
N THR A 118 4.24 7.89 11.38
CA THR A 118 3.31 9.02 11.25
C THR A 118 2.56 9.31 12.56
N ILE A 119 2.45 8.33 13.44
CA ILE A 119 1.81 8.49 14.75
C ILE A 119 2.62 9.43 15.65
N VAL A 120 3.94 9.46 15.48
CA VAL A 120 4.83 10.31 16.28
C VAL A 120 4.88 11.75 15.75
N ASN A 121 4.58 11.97 14.48
CA ASN A 121 4.59 13.30 13.88
C ASN A 121 3.42 14.20 14.33
N THR A 122 2.35 13.63 14.86
CA THR A 122 1.23 14.39 15.41
C THR A 122 1.50 14.96 16.81
N CYS A 123 2.57 14.51 17.46
CA CYS A 123 2.99 14.97 18.79
C CYS A 123 4.36 15.64 18.73
N SER A 124 4.47 16.76 18.02
CA SER A 124 5.73 17.50 17.84
C SER A 124 6.42 17.89 19.16
N GLY A 125 5.65 18.12 20.22
CA GLY A 125 6.17 18.41 21.56
C GLY A 125 6.86 17.23 22.22
N VAL A 126 6.33 16.03 22.05
CA VAL A 126 6.86 14.80 22.66
C VAL A 126 8.14 14.31 21.93
N ASN A 127 8.25 14.58 20.64
CA ASN A 127 9.46 14.22 19.88
C ASN A 127 10.70 15.02 20.27
N ARG A 128 10.51 16.24 20.79
CA ARG A 128 11.61 17.10 21.22
C ARG A 128 12.31 16.52 22.45
N ASP A 129 11.52 15.94 23.36
CA ASP A 129 12.06 15.37 24.59
C ASP A 129 12.73 14.01 24.38
N ARG A 130 12.30 13.24 23.39
CA ARG A 130 12.92 11.95 23.06
C ARG A 130 14.29 12.05 22.40
N LYS A 131 14.58 13.15 21.71
CA LYS A 131 15.90 13.39 21.11
C LYS A 131 16.96 13.76 22.17
N SER A 132 16.54 14.16 23.35
CA SER A 132 17.44 14.50 24.44
C SER A 132 17.81 13.30 25.34
N VAL A 133 17.25 12.12 25.09
CA VAL A 133 17.45 10.92 25.91
C VAL A 133 18.34 9.86 25.22
N VAL A 134 18.89 10.19 24.06
CA VAL A 134 19.80 9.29 23.34
C VAL A 134 21.23 9.79 23.45
#